data_1de262056004bf8faf2aad6cf3b65a06
#
_entry.id   1de262056004bf8faf2aad6cf3b65a06
#
_cell.length_a   1.000
_cell.length_b   1.000
_cell.length_c   1.000
_cell.angle_alpha   90.00
_cell.angle_beta   90.00
_cell.angle_gamma   90.00
#
_symmetry.space_group_name_H-M   'P 1'
#
loop_
_entity.id
_entity.type
_entity.pdbx_description
1 polymer ?
#
loop_
_entity_poly.entity_id
_entity_poly.type
_entity_poly.pdbx_seq_one_letter_code
_entity_poly.pdbx_strand_id
1 'polypeptide(L)'
;MTTPPAGTPPPPAVPPAARDLLAGKVVVVTAAAGTGIGSAVTRRCLDEGAQVAISDRHERRLGEARGELAAGHGDRVWSQVCDVTDEAQVAALIDGAVRRFGRIDVLINNAGLGGTSSVLDMTDEQWLTVLDVTLTGTFRCTRAALRQMVAQGHGGAVVSNTSVLGWRAQPGQAHYAAAKAGVMALTRCAALDVARHGIRVNAVAPSLATHPFLAKVTSEELLTELAGREAFGRAAHPWEVANVIVFLASDYASYLTGEVISVSSQHP
;
A
#
# COMPACT_ATOMS: atom_id res chain seq x y z
N MET A 1 38.71 13.09 -5.51
CA MET A 1 37.55 13.29 -6.40
C MET A 1 36.71 14.36 -5.77
N THR A 2 36.61 15.53 -6.34
CA THR A 2 35.81 16.65 -5.86
C THR A 2 34.33 16.33 -6.17
N THR A 3 33.50 16.30 -5.13
CA THR A 3 32.05 16.18 -5.26
C THR A 3 31.53 17.32 -6.16
N PRO A 4 30.76 17.07 -7.22
CA PRO A 4 30.18 18.15 -8.00
C PRO A 4 29.28 19.02 -7.09
N PRO A 5 29.17 20.33 -7.35
CA PRO A 5 28.34 21.23 -6.55
C PRO A 5 26.91 20.73 -6.62
N ALA A 6 26.23 20.78 -5.46
CA ALA A 6 24.82 20.42 -5.35
C ALA A 6 24.01 21.26 -6.35
N GLY A 7 23.54 20.63 -7.42
CA GLY A 7 22.64 21.27 -8.38
C GLY A 7 21.34 21.67 -7.69
N THR A 8 20.68 22.70 -8.22
CA THR A 8 19.35 23.10 -7.78
C THR A 8 18.45 21.86 -7.79
N PRO A 9 17.73 21.56 -6.68
CA PRO A 9 16.84 20.39 -6.67
C PRO A 9 15.84 20.48 -7.84
N PRO A 10 15.52 19.36 -8.48
CA PRO A 10 14.57 19.37 -9.58
C PRO A 10 13.23 19.96 -9.12
N PRO A 11 12.49 20.63 -10.01
CA PRO A 11 11.21 21.21 -9.67
C PRO A 11 10.28 20.11 -9.09
N PRO A 12 9.36 20.48 -8.18
CA PRO A 12 8.44 19.51 -7.61
C PRO A 12 7.66 18.81 -8.71
N ALA A 13 7.65 17.48 -8.68
CA ALA A 13 6.89 16.69 -9.60
C ALA A 13 5.40 17.01 -9.44
N VAL A 14 4.67 17.11 -10.56
CA VAL A 14 3.21 17.34 -10.58
C VAL A 14 2.53 16.00 -10.85
N PRO A 15 1.43 15.67 -10.15
CA PRO A 15 0.68 14.46 -10.42
C PRO A 15 0.25 14.40 -11.90
N PRO A 16 0.50 13.29 -12.60
CA PRO A 16 0.07 13.16 -13.99
C PRO A 16 -1.46 13.12 -14.09
N ALA A 17 -2.00 13.59 -15.20
CA ALA A 17 -3.43 13.50 -15.48
C ALA A 17 -3.90 12.03 -15.51
N ALA A 18 -5.17 11.81 -15.17
CA ALA A 18 -5.81 10.50 -15.27
C ALA A 18 -5.92 10.02 -16.72
N ARG A 19 -5.95 8.70 -16.91
CA ARG A 19 -5.96 8.01 -18.20
C ARG A 19 -7.00 6.88 -18.25
N ASP A 20 -7.91 6.82 -17.28
CA ASP A 20 -8.93 5.76 -17.13
C ASP A 20 -8.35 4.35 -17.00
N LEU A 21 -7.15 4.22 -16.39
CA LEU A 21 -6.42 2.95 -16.26
C LEU A 21 -7.19 1.89 -15.47
N LEU A 22 -8.14 2.30 -14.64
CA LEU A 22 -8.95 1.43 -13.79
C LEU A 22 -10.46 1.61 -14.07
N ALA A 23 -10.83 2.13 -15.25
CA ALA A 23 -12.23 2.32 -15.62
C ALA A 23 -13.04 1.02 -15.46
N GLY A 24 -14.13 1.10 -14.68
CA GLY A 24 -15.01 -0.03 -14.41
C GLY A 24 -14.44 -1.12 -13.48
N LYS A 25 -13.23 -0.98 -12.96
CA LYS A 25 -12.66 -1.88 -11.95
C LYS A 25 -13.18 -1.56 -10.56
N VAL A 26 -13.35 -2.58 -9.74
CA VAL A 26 -13.66 -2.46 -8.31
C VAL A 26 -12.38 -2.71 -7.50
N VAL A 27 -11.97 -1.71 -6.74
CA VAL A 27 -10.73 -1.70 -5.97
C VAL A 27 -11.05 -1.70 -4.48
N VAL A 28 -10.42 -2.60 -3.71
CA VAL A 28 -10.44 -2.60 -2.24
C VAL A 28 -9.12 -2.07 -1.73
N VAL A 29 -9.15 -1.07 -0.82
CA VAL A 29 -7.95 -0.47 -0.22
C VAL A 29 -8.01 -0.56 1.30
N THR A 30 -7.00 -1.17 1.92
CA THR A 30 -6.89 -1.24 3.39
C THR A 30 -6.12 -0.05 3.96
N ALA A 31 -6.47 0.39 5.19
CA ALA A 31 -5.89 1.55 5.87
C ALA A 31 -5.89 2.82 4.99
N ALA A 32 -7.05 3.12 4.40
CA ALA A 32 -7.24 4.21 3.44
C ALA A 32 -7.57 5.56 4.10
N ALA A 33 -7.98 5.57 5.39
CA ALA A 33 -8.39 6.76 6.11
C ALA A 33 -7.20 7.48 6.75
N GLY A 34 -6.49 8.25 5.97
CA GLY A 34 -5.34 9.02 6.45
C GLY A 34 -4.82 9.98 5.39
N THR A 35 -3.61 10.42 5.57
CA THR A 35 -2.93 11.37 4.67
C THR A 35 -1.71 10.76 3.96
N GLY A 36 -1.52 9.44 4.10
CA GLY A 36 -0.40 8.71 3.53
C GLY A 36 -0.73 8.03 2.20
N ILE A 37 0.02 6.97 1.91
CA ILE A 37 -0.07 6.22 0.65
C ILE A 37 -1.49 5.66 0.42
N GLY A 38 -2.16 5.14 1.47
CA GLY A 38 -3.52 4.59 1.34
C GLY A 38 -4.54 5.60 0.84
N SER A 39 -4.52 6.83 1.35
CA SER A 39 -5.38 7.91 0.86
C SER A 39 -5.00 8.34 -0.55
N ALA A 40 -3.71 8.47 -0.83
CA ALA A 40 -3.23 8.88 -2.17
C ALA A 40 -3.62 7.86 -3.24
N VAL A 41 -3.46 6.55 -2.96
CA VAL A 41 -3.83 5.49 -3.91
C VAL A 41 -5.34 5.41 -4.10
N THR A 42 -6.12 5.63 -3.04
CA THR A 42 -7.58 5.69 -3.13
C THR A 42 -8.03 6.80 -4.07
N ARG A 43 -7.53 8.03 -3.88
CA ARG A 43 -7.83 9.16 -4.78
C ARG A 43 -7.41 8.84 -6.22
N ARG A 44 -6.20 8.34 -6.39
CA ARG A 44 -5.70 7.99 -7.72
C ARG A 44 -6.56 6.90 -8.41
N CYS A 45 -6.99 5.86 -7.71
CA CYS A 45 -7.88 4.84 -8.26
C CYS A 45 -9.23 5.45 -8.71
N LEU A 46 -9.80 6.36 -7.92
CA LEU A 46 -11.04 7.05 -8.26
C LEU A 46 -10.88 7.95 -9.48
N ASP A 47 -9.77 8.70 -9.57
CA ASP A 47 -9.43 9.53 -10.72
C ASP A 47 -9.27 8.69 -11.99
N GLU A 48 -8.71 7.47 -11.86
CA GLU A 48 -8.56 6.50 -12.96
C GLU A 48 -9.83 5.70 -13.26
N GLY A 49 -10.98 6.13 -12.77
CA GLY A 49 -12.29 5.59 -13.14
C GLY A 49 -12.78 4.38 -12.33
N ALA A 50 -12.08 4.00 -11.25
CA ALA A 50 -12.48 2.87 -10.42
C ALA A 50 -13.69 3.20 -9.53
N GLN A 51 -14.37 2.13 -9.08
CA GLN A 51 -15.19 2.09 -7.86
C GLN A 51 -14.31 1.61 -6.71
N VAL A 52 -14.35 2.27 -5.55
CA VAL A 52 -13.39 1.96 -4.48
C VAL A 52 -14.10 1.67 -3.15
N ALA A 53 -13.81 0.49 -2.60
CA ALA A 53 -14.13 0.13 -1.24
C ALA A 53 -12.93 0.46 -0.34
N ILE A 54 -13.10 1.40 0.58
CA ILE A 54 -12.06 1.80 1.53
C ILE A 54 -12.27 1.18 2.90
N SER A 55 -11.19 0.82 3.59
CA SER A 55 -11.28 0.38 4.98
C SER A 55 -10.21 1.02 5.87
N ASP A 56 -10.54 1.14 7.13
CA ASP A 56 -9.63 1.50 8.22
C ASP A 56 -10.20 0.97 9.53
N ARG A 57 -9.36 0.73 10.54
CA ARG A 57 -9.81 0.36 11.88
C ARG A 57 -10.44 1.52 12.67
N HIS A 58 -10.15 2.76 12.25
CA HIS A 58 -10.63 3.98 12.91
C HIS A 58 -11.90 4.50 12.23
N GLU A 59 -13.04 4.12 12.78
CA GLU A 59 -14.38 4.42 12.24
C GLU A 59 -14.58 5.93 11.92
N ARG A 60 -14.27 6.83 12.87
CA ARG A 60 -14.42 8.28 12.67
C ARG A 60 -13.62 8.78 11.47
N ARG A 61 -12.33 8.44 11.40
CA ARG A 61 -11.46 8.87 10.29
C ARG A 61 -11.91 8.27 8.95
N LEU A 62 -12.41 7.04 8.99
CA LEU A 62 -12.95 6.37 7.80
C LEU A 62 -14.21 7.08 7.29
N GLY A 63 -15.10 7.48 8.20
CA GLY A 63 -16.30 8.27 7.85
C GLY A 63 -15.96 9.63 7.24
N GLU A 64 -15.00 10.34 7.83
CA GLU A 64 -14.49 11.62 7.31
C GLU A 64 -13.90 11.44 5.90
N ALA A 65 -12.98 10.47 5.71
CA ALA A 65 -12.38 10.19 4.42
C ALA A 65 -13.41 9.81 3.35
N ARG A 66 -14.39 8.97 3.71
CA ARG A 66 -15.50 8.62 2.81
C ARG A 66 -16.29 9.85 2.40
N GLY A 67 -16.64 10.72 3.35
CA GLY A 67 -17.38 11.96 3.08
C GLY A 67 -16.66 12.88 2.08
N GLU A 68 -15.36 13.11 2.31
CA GLU A 68 -14.52 13.90 1.40
C GLU A 68 -14.47 13.31 -0.01
N LEU A 69 -14.23 12.00 -0.12
CA LEU A 69 -14.11 11.32 -1.40
C LEU A 69 -15.45 11.26 -2.14
N ALA A 70 -16.56 11.03 -1.44
CA ALA A 70 -17.89 10.98 -2.02
C ALA A 70 -18.35 12.34 -2.56
N ALA A 71 -17.86 13.46 -2.02
CA ALA A 71 -18.16 14.79 -2.54
C ALA A 71 -17.72 14.98 -4.01
N GLY A 72 -16.60 14.35 -4.42
CA GLY A 72 -16.10 14.41 -5.80
C GLY A 72 -16.47 13.20 -6.67
N HIS A 73 -16.78 12.05 -6.05
CA HIS A 73 -16.88 10.78 -6.76
C HIS A 73 -18.22 10.04 -6.54
N GLY A 74 -19.10 10.58 -5.69
CA GLY A 74 -20.45 10.06 -5.47
C GLY A 74 -20.46 8.60 -4.99
N ASP A 75 -21.34 7.81 -5.62
CA ASP A 75 -21.58 6.41 -5.29
C ASP A 75 -20.43 5.44 -5.64
N ARG A 76 -19.38 5.93 -6.26
CA ARG A 76 -18.17 5.14 -6.54
C ARG A 76 -17.32 4.85 -5.29
N VAL A 77 -17.65 5.45 -4.15
CA VAL A 77 -16.95 5.25 -2.87
C VAL A 77 -17.85 4.55 -1.87
N TRP A 78 -17.36 3.46 -1.31
CA TRP A 78 -17.99 2.77 -0.18
C TRP A 78 -16.94 2.50 0.90
N SER A 79 -17.36 2.40 2.16
CA SER A 79 -16.45 2.18 3.28
C SER A 79 -16.93 1.12 4.25
N GLN A 80 -15.99 0.36 4.82
CA GLN A 80 -16.21 -0.65 5.85
C GLN A 80 -15.12 -0.56 6.92
N VAL A 81 -15.51 -0.48 8.20
CA VAL A 81 -14.55 -0.61 9.29
C VAL A 81 -13.94 -2.00 9.24
N CYS A 82 -12.61 -2.06 9.28
CA CYS A 82 -11.87 -3.32 9.24
C CYS A 82 -10.53 -3.18 9.96
N ASP A 83 -10.35 -3.98 11.01
CA ASP A 83 -9.04 -4.32 11.54
C ASP A 83 -8.54 -5.56 10.81
N VAL A 84 -7.40 -5.45 10.12
CA VAL A 84 -6.82 -6.56 9.33
C VAL A 84 -6.31 -7.71 10.21
N THR A 85 -6.23 -7.52 11.52
CA THR A 85 -5.90 -8.57 12.48
C THR A 85 -7.10 -9.47 12.80
N ASP A 86 -8.30 -9.06 12.44
CA ASP A 86 -9.55 -9.79 12.62
C ASP A 86 -10.02 -10.40 11.30
N GLU A 87 -9.99 -11.73 11.21
CA GLU A 87 -10.38 -12.45 9.99
C GLU A 87 -11.87 -12.25 9.63
N ALA A 88 -12.75 -12.12 10.61
CA ALA A 88 -14.17 -11.92 10.36
C ALA A 88 -14.43 -10.52 9.76
N GLN A 89 -13.71 -9.50 10.21
CA GLN A 89 -13.81 -8.16 9.65
C GLN A 89 -13.21 -8.10 8.23
N VAL A 90 -12.12 -8.82 7.97
CA VAL A 90 -11.56 -8.96 6.62
C VAL A 90 -12.57 -9.63 5.68
N ALA A 91 -13.20 -10.72 6.10
CA ALA A 91 -14.24 -11.38 5.31
C ALA A 91 -15.43 -10.41 5.05
N ALA A 92 -15.88 -9.70 6.08
CA ALA A 92 -16.97 -8.72 5.95
C ALA A 92 -16.65 -7.58 4.98
N LEU A 93 -15.37 -7.13 4.92
CA LEU A 93 -14.92 -6.12 3.96
C LEU A 93 -15.03 -6.62 2.51
N ILE A 94 -14.54 -7.83 2.23
CA ILE A 94 -14.59 -8.41 0.88
C ILE A 94 -16.04 -8.67 0.46
N ASP A 95 -16.84 -9.31 1.31
CA ASP A 95 -18.25 -9.59 1.04
C ASP A 95 -19.06 -8.30 0.88
N GLY A 96 -18.75 -7.27 1.68
CA GLY A 96 -19.38 -5.95 1.59
C GLY A 96 -19.09 -5.25 0.27
N ALA A 97 -17.84 -5.29 -0.20
CA ALA A 97 -17.44 -4.75 -1.49
C ALA A 97 -18.17 -5.46 -2.64
N VAL A 98 -18.26 -6.79 -2.57
CA VAL A 98 -19.00 -7.59 -3.56
C VAL A 98 -20.50 -7.26 -3.53
N ARG A 99 -21.13 -7.18 -2.35
CA ARG A 99 -22.55 -6.77 -2.26
C ARG A 99 -22.82 -5.38 -2.81
N ARG A 100 -21.86 -4.46 -2.63
CA ARG A 100 -22.01 -3.05 -3.06
C ARG A 100 -21.76 -2.85 -4.54
N PHE A 101 -20.75 -3.52 -5.10
CA PHE A 101 -20.26 -3.28 -6.46
C PHE A 101 -20.36 -4.49 -7.39
N GLY A 102 -20.82 -5.64 -6.88
CA GLY A 102 -21.02 -6.87 -7.66
C GLY A 102 -19.78 -7.75 -7.81
N ARG A 103 -18.56 -7.23 -7.57
CA ARG A 103 -17.29 -7.92 -7.77
C ARG A 103 -16.14 -7.23 -7.04
N ILE A 104 -14.97 -7.83 -7.06
CA ILE A 104 -13.70 -7.16 -6.80
C ILE A 104 -12.69 -7.51 -7.90
N ASP A 105 -11.96 -6.53 -8.39
CA ASP A 105 -10.93 -6.69 -9.41
C ASP A 105 -9.53 -6.47 -8.87
N VAL A 106 -9.40 -5.59 -7.86
CA VAL A 106 -8.11 -5.21 -7.29
C VAL A 106 -8.19 -5.19 -5.77
N LEU A 107 -7.18 -5.78 -5.12
CA LEU A 107 -6.90 -5.55 -3.71
C LEU A 107 -5.60 -4.76 -3.56
N ILE A 108 -5.64 -3.70 -2.77
CA ILE A 108 -4.45 -2.95 -2.37
C ILE A 108 -4.24 -3.11 -0.87
N ASN A 109 -3.25 -3.92 -0.49
CA ASN A 109 -2.83 -4.11 0.88
C ASN A 109 -1.92 -2.94 1.29
N ASN A 110 -2.50 -1.96 1.97
CA ASN A 110 -1.74 -0.82 2.47
C ASN A 110 -1.65 -0.78 4.00
N ALA A 111 -2.48 -1.54 4.71
CA ALA A 111 -2.39 -1.64 6.16
C ALA A 111 -1.01 -2.12 6.61
N GLY A 112 -0.44 -1.42 7.58
CA GLY A 112 0.85 -1.73 8.15
C GLY A 112 1.11 -0.92 9.40
N LEU A 113 1.92 -1.46 10.29
CA LEU A 113 2.34 -0.85 11.52
C LEU A 113 3.87 -0.92 11.61
N GLY A 114 4.49 0.19 11.95
CA GLY A 114 5.90 0.27 12.30
C GLY A 114 6.08 0.59 13.78
N GLY A 115 7.30 0.78 14.16
CA GLY A 115 7.73 1.17 15.50
C GLY A 115 9.25 1.24 15.53
N THR A 116 9.83 1.70 16.62
CA THR A 116 11.28 1.72 16.81
C THR A 116 11.62 1.09 18.15
N SER A 117 12.34 -0.02 18.13
CA SER A 117 12.87 -0.68 19.32
C SER A 117 14.14 -1.46 18.95
N SER A 118 15.18 -1.36 19.76
CA SER A 118 16.36 -2.23 19.61
C SER A 118 15.95 -3.69 19.75
N VAL A 119 16.58 -4.59 19.02
CA VAL A 119 16.35 -6.03 19.18
C VAL A 119 16.67 -6.52 20.59
N LEU A 120 17.52 -5.81 21.33
CA LEU A 120 17.87 -6.13 22.71
C LEU A 120 16.73 -5.79 23.69
N ASP A 121 15.93 -4.78 23.39
CA ASP A 121 14.89 -4.23 24.27
C ASP A 121 13.47 -4.50 23.76
N MET A 122 13.36 -5.05 22.54
CA MET A 122 12.08 -5.34 21.89
C MET A 122 11.33 -6.44 22.64
N THR A 123 10.11 -6.13 23.08
CA THR A 123 9.25 -7.15 23.70
C THR A 123 8.58 -8.04 22.65
N ASP A 124 8.20 -9.25 23.06
CA ASP A 124 7.42 -10.16 22.20
C ASP A 124 6.12 -9.52 21.74
N GLU A 125 5.46 -8.70 22.58
CA GLU A 125 4.25 -7.97 22.22
C GLU A 125 4.50 -6.97 21.09
N GLN A 126 5.58 -6.19 21.15
CA GLN A 126 5.97 -5.25 20.09
C GLN A 126 6.24 -6.00 18.78
N TRP A 127 7.00 -7.10 18.87
CA TRP A 127 7.29 -7.97 17.73
C TRP A 127 6.02 -8.52 17.10
N LEU A 128 5.19 -9.22 17.89
CA LEU A 128 3.98 -9.88 17.42
C LEU A 128 2.95 -8.90 16.88
N THR A 129 2.78 -7.72 17.50
CA THR A 129 1.84 -6.69 17.05
C THR A 129 2.20 -6.19 15.65
N VAL A 130 3.48 -5.91 15.38
CA VAL A 130 3.92 -5.45 14.06
C VAL A 130 3.76 -6.55 13.01
N LEU A 131 4.11 -7.79 13.34
CA LEU A 131 3.94 -8.92 12.44
C LEU A 131 2.46 -9.21 12.15
N ASP A 132 1.61 -9.18 13.15
CA ASP A 132 0.18 -9.50 12.98
C ASP A 132 -0.52 -8.48 12.09
N VAL A 133 -0.28 -7.17 12.30
CA VAL A 133 -0.86 -6.14 11.43
C VAL A 133 -0.24 -6.18 10.03
N THR A 134 1.11 -6.20 9.93
CA THR A 134 1.80 -5.91 8.67
C THR A 134 1.93 -7.14 7.77
N LEU A 135 2.21 -8.31 8.33
CA LEU A 135 2.39 -9.55 7.58
C LEU A 135 1.13 -10.40 7.60
N THR A 136 0.65 -10.77 8.79
CA THR A 136 -0.49 -11.67 8.91
C THR A 136 -1.78 -11.02 8.41
N GLY A 137 -1.98 -9.71 8.67
CA GLY A 137 -3.10 -8.93 8.13
C GLY A 137 -3.08 -8.86 6.61
N THR A 138 -1.90 -8.62 6.00
CA THR A 138 -1.73 -8.69 4.54
C THR A 138 -2.07 -10.08 4.01
N PHE A 139 -1.63 -11.15 4.68
CA PHE A 139 -1.98 -12.53 4.30
C PHE A 139 -3.49 -12.77 4.37
N ARG A 140 -4.17 -12.36 5.46
CA ARG A 140 -5.63 -12.53 5.62
C ARG A 140 -6.39 -11.84 4.48
N CYS A 141 -6.07 -10.55 4.21
CA CYS A 141 -6.69 -9.78 3.14
C CYS A 141 -6.43 -10.41 1.75
N THR A 142 -5.18 -10.78 1.48
CA THR A 142 -4.79 -11.44 0.22
C THR A 142 -5.55 -12.74 0.03
N ARG A 143 -5.60 -13.62 1.03
CA ARG A 143 -6.33 -14.89 0.98
C ARG A 143 -7.82 -14.69 0.71
N ALA A 144 -8.47 -13.76 1.41
CA ALA A 144 -9.89 -13.48 1.23
C ALA A 144 -10.19 -12.96 -0.18
N ALA A 145 -9.40 -11.99 -0.67
CA ALA A 145 -9.56 -11.43 -2.00
C ALA A 145 -9.28 -12.46 -3.11
N LEU A 146 -8.21 -13.25 -2.98
CA LEU A 146 -7.87 -14.28 -3.96
C LEU A 146 -8.96 -15.35 -4.06
N ARG A 147 -9.53 -15.80 -2.94
CA ARG A 147 -10.66 -16.74 -2.94
C ARG A 147 -11.86 -16.16 -3.70
N GLN A 148 -12.18 -14.90 -3.46
CA GLN A 148 -13.27 -14.22 -4.16
C GLN A 148 -12.96 -14.06 -5.66
N MET A 149 -11.76 -13.61 -6.05
CA MET A 149 -11.36 -13.45 -7.45
C MET A 149 -11.35 -14.78 -8.20
N VAL A 150 -10.90 -15.87 -7.57
CA VAL A 150 -10.97 -17.24 -8.17
C VAL A 150 -12.42 -17.66 -8.38
N ALA A 151 -13.30 -17.43 -7.39
CA ALA A 151 -14.73 -17.77 -7.52
C ALA A 151 -15.43 -16.96 -8.62
N GLN A 152 -15.02 -15.72 -8.86
CA GLN A 152 -15.55 -14.87 -9.93
C GLN A 152 -15.09 -15.31 -11.34
N GLY A 153 -13.90 -15.88 -11.48
CA GLY A 153 -13.42 -16.50 -12.73
C GLY A 153 -12.95 -15.54 -13.83
N HIS A 154 -12.71 -14.26 -13.54
CA HIS A 154 -12.29 -13.27 -14.55
C HIS A 154 -10.98 -12.55 -14.22
N GLY A 155 -10.11 -13.19 -13.45
CA GLY A 155 -8.82 -12.66 -13.10
C GLY A 155 -8.88 -11.58 -12.03
N GLY A 156 -7.82 -10.79 -11.91
CA GLY A 156 -7.70 -9.71 -10.93
C GLY A 156 -6.26 -9.31 -10.65
N ALA A 157 -6.07 -8.37 -9.70
CA ALA A 157 -4.75 -7.96 -9.27
C ALA A 157 -4.71 -7.73 -7.75
N VAL A 158 -3.60 -8.15 -7.13
CA VAL A 158 -3.26 -7.80 -5.75
C VAL A 158 -1.97 -7.00 -5.76
N VAL A 159 -1.96 -5.84 -5.11
CA VAL A 159 -0.77 -5.01 -4.95
C VAL A 159 -0.54 -4.73 -3.47
N SER A 160 0.62 -5.15 -2.93
CA SER A 160 0.96 -4.98 -1.53
C SER A 160 1.98 -3.85 -1.34
N ASN A 161 1.73 -2.98 -0.37
CA ASN A 161 2.66 -1.93 0.03
C ASN A 161 3.68 -2.49 1.02
N THR A 162 4.90 -2.82 0.53
CA THR A 162 6.03 -3.26 1.36
C THR A 162 6.89 -2.08 1.81
N SER A 163 8.19 -2.21 1.82
CA SER A 163 9.16 -1.14 2.11
C SER A 163 10.54 -1.58 1.62
N VAL A 164 11.41 -0.65 1.27
CA VAL A 164 12.84 -0.93 1.06
C VAL A 164 13.50 -1.57 2.28
N LEU A 165 12.93 -1.40 3.49
CA LEU A 165 13.39 -2.08 4.70
C LEU A 165 13.15 -3.60 4.68
N GLY A 166 12.40 -4.14 3.72
CA GLY A 166 12.36 -5.57 3.45
C GLY A 166 13.66 -6.10 2.81
N TRP A 167 14.49 -5.22 2.25
CA TRP A 167 15.80 -5.54 1.67
C TRP A 167 16.96 -4.94 2.46
N ARG A 168 16.74 -3.81 3.15
CA ARG A 168 17.77 -3.04 3.85
C ARG A 168 17.65 -3.19 5.36
N ALA A 169 18.74 -2.96 6.05
CA ALA A 169 18.75 -2.85 7.50
C ALA A 169 18.64 -1.38 7.95
N GLN A 170 17.90 -1.19 9.04
CA GLN A 170 17.86 0.07 9.78
C GLN A 170 17.81 -0.25 11.28
N PRO A 171 18.60 0.41 12.13
CA PRO A 171 18.53 0.22 13.56
C PRO A 171 17.11 0.41 14.13
N GLY A 172 16.72 -0.46 15.05
CA GLY A 172 15.40 -0.40 15.70
C GLY A 172 14.23 -0.89 14.86
N GLN A 173 14.45 -1.42 13.64
CA GLN A 173 13.39 -1.80 12.70
C GLN A 173 13.27 -3.31 12.46
N ALA A 174 13.85 -4.17 13.33
CA ALA A 174 13.90 -5.61 13.09
C ALA A 174 12.54 -6.24 12.82
N HIS A 175 11.52 -5.95 13.64
CA HIS A 175 10.15 -6.44 13.48
C HIS A 175 9.50 -5.97 12.16
N TYR A 176 9.65 -4.68 11.84
CA TYR A 176 9.09 -4.10 10.63
C TYR A 176 9.77 -4.63 9.37
N ALA A 177 11.10 -4.70 9.37
CA ALA A 177 11.88 -5.25 8.27
C ALA A 177 11.53 -6.72 8.01
N ALA A 178 11.44 -7.54 9.08
CA ALA A 178 11.02 -8.93 8.98
C ALA A 178 9.61 -9.07 8.40
N ALA A 179 8.64 -8.25 8.87
CA ALA A 179 7.29 -8.26 8.36
C ALA A 179 7.24 -7.88 6.86
N LYS A 180 7.95 -6.81 6.46
CA LYS A 180 7.98 -6.34 5.06
C LYS A 180 8.70 -7.31 4.13
N ALA A 181 9.79 -7.95 4.58
CA ALA A 181 10.43 -9.05 3.85
C ALA A 181 9.49 -10.26 3.70
N GLY A 182 8.73 -10.59 4.75
CA GLY A 182 7.69 -11.63 4.72
C GLY A 182 6.60 -11.33 3.68
N VAL A 183 6.14 -10.06 3.56
CA VAL A 183 5.17 -9.67 2.53
C VAL A 183 5.75 -9.82 1.13
N MET A 184 7.04 -9.52 0.92
CA MET A 184 7.70 -9.75 -0.37
C MET A 184 7.73 -11.25 -0.74
N ALA A 185 8.01 -12.11 0.23
CA ALA A 185 7.99 -13.57 0.03
C ALA A 185 6.55 -14.07 -0.24
N LEU A 186 5.56 -13.61 0.53
CA LEU A 186 4.14 -13.91 0.31
C LEU A 186 3.69 -13.51 -1.10
N THR A 187 4.11 -12.32 -1.59
CA THR A 187 3.79 -11.83 -2.94
C THR A 187 4.25 -12.82 -4.00
N ARG A 188 5.49 -13.30 -3.93
CA ARG A 188 6.05 -14.25 -4.92
C ARG A 188 5.35 -15.61 -4.90
N CYS A 189 5.10 -16.15 -3.70
CA CYS A 189 4.43 -17.45 -3.57
C CYS A 189 2.97 -17.37 -4.03
N ALA A 190 2.22 -16.37 -3.55
CA ALA A 190 0.82 -16.20 -3.93
C ALA A 190 0.65 -15.96 -5.44
N ALA A 191 1.59 -15.28 -6.09
CA ALA A 191 1.58 -15.09 -7.54
C ALA A 191 1.57 -16.42 -8.30
N LEU A 192 2.40 -17.38 -7.88
CA LEU A 192 2.47 -18.70 -8.49
C LEU A 192 1.19 -19.52 -8.23
N ASP A 193 0.62 -19.43 -7.03
CA ASP A 193 -0.58 -20.17 -6.66
C ASP A 193 -1.80 -19.81 -7.52
N VAL A 194 -1.88 -18.54 -7.97
CA VAL A 194 -3.08 -18.02 -8.66
C VAL A 194 -2.88 -17.65 -10.13
N ALA A 195 -1.68 -17.79 -10.66
CA ALA A 195 -1.37 -17.43 -12.06
C ALA A 195 -2.31 -18.11 -13.07
N ARG A 196 -2.65 -19.38 -12.85
CA ARG A 196 -3.60 -20.14 -13.69
C ARG A 196 -5.01 -19.55 -13.74
N HIS A 197 -5.36 -18.68 -12.79
CA HIS A 197 -6.65 -18.00 -12.73
C HIS A 197 -6.62 -16.60 -13.34
N GLY A 198 -5.51 -16.20 -13.97
CA GLY A 198 -5.35 -14.87 -14.55
C GLY A 198 -5.25 -13.77 -13.49
N ILE A 199 -4.87 -14.12 -12.25
CA ILE A 199 -4.71 -13.17 -11.16
C ILE A 199 -3.22 -12.84 -11.00
N ARG A 200 -2.89 -11.55 -10.92
CA ARG A 200 -1.53 -11.05 -10.72
C ARG A 200 -1.36 -10.60 -9.26
N VAL A 201 -0.22 -10.93 -8.68
CA VAL A 201 0.11 -10.52 -7.31
C VAL A 201 1.48 -9.86 -7.32
N ASN A 202 1.54 -8.58 -7.03
CA ASN A 202 2.76 -7.78 -7.03
C ASN A 202 2.87 -6.95 -5.75
N ALA A 203 4.01 -6.32 -5.55
CA ALA A 203 4.23 -5.41 -4.45
C ALA A 203 5.02 -4.17 -4.88
N VAL A 204 4.88 -3.09 -4.14
CA VAL A 204 5.77 -1.94 -4.19
C VAL A 204 6.61 -1.88 -2.92
N ALA A 205 7.85 -1.43 -3.03
CA ALA A 205 8.74 -1.20 -1.91
C ALA A 205 9.18 0.28 -1.89
N PRO A 206 8.38 1.16 -1.26
CA PRO A 206 8.75 2.57 -1.12
C PRO A 206 9.94 2.74 -0.19
N SER A 207 10.76 3.76 -0.48
CA SER A 207 11.68 4.35 0.47
C SER A 207 10.95 5.36 1.37
N LEU A 208 11.57 6.47 1.71
CA LEU A 208 10.93 7.50 2.52
C LEU A 208 9.80 8.18 1.74
N ALA A 209 8.56 8.05 2.22
CA ALA A 209 7.41 8.79 1.70
C ALA A 209 6.87 9.72 2.79
N THR A 210 6.74 11.01 2.47
CA THR A 210 6.27 12.01 3.42
C THR A 210 4.78 11.86 3.70
N HIS A 211 4.41 11.84 4.98
CA HIS A 211 3.03 12.01 5.42
C HIS A 211 3.00 12.61 6.83
N PRO A 212 1.94 13.35 7.22
CA PRO A 212 1.89 14.05 8.50
C PRO A 212 2.05 13.15 9.73
N PHE A 213 1.71 11.88 9.66
CA PHE A 213 1.92 10.95 10.78
C PHE A 213 3.40 10.61 10.97
N LEU A 214 4.17 10.49 9.89
CA LEU A 214 5.62 10.22 9.97
C LEU A 214 6.34 11.34 10.75
N ALA A 215 5.97 12.60 10.48
CA ALA A 215 6.49 13.77 11.19
C ALA A 215 6.15 13.79 12.70
N LYS A 216 5.17 13.00 13.15
CA LYS A 216 4.82 12.87 14.57
C LYS A 216 5.63 11.81 15.32
N VAL A 217 6.20 10.86 14.60
CA VAL A 217 6.88 9.69 15.18
C VAL A 217 8.37 9.63 14.84
N THR A 218 8.85 10.59 14.06
CA THR A 218 10.24 10.66 13.60
C THR A 218 10.73 12.10 13.78
N SER A 219 11.95 12.29 14.31
CA SER A 219 12.51 13.64 14.46
C SER A 219 12.78 14.31 13.11
N GLU A 220 12.74 15.63 13.08
CA GLU A 220 13.00 16.41 11.86
C GLU A 220 14.43 16.22 11.36
N GLU A 221 15.40 16.07 12.28
CA GLU A 221 16.80 15.78 11.95
C GLU A 221 16.94 14.44 11.22
N LEU A 222 16.27 13.38 11.72
CA LEU A 222 16.31 12.06 11.10
C LEU A 222 15.58 12.08 9.75
N LEU A 223 14.47 12.79 9.62
CA LEU A 223 13.78 12.94 8.34
C LEU A 223 14.65 13.66 7.31
N THR A 224 15.37 14.71 7.73
CA THR A 224 16.30 15.45 6.88
C THR A 224 17.48 14.56 6.45
N GLU A 225 18.07 13.81 7.39
CA GLU A 225 19.13 12.84 7.09
C GLU A 225 18.67 11.78 6.09
N LEU A 226 17.50 11.18 6.31
CA LEU A 226 16.94 10.16 5.42
C LEU A 226 16.62 10.73 4.03
N ALA A 227 16.05 11.93 3.96
CA ALA A 227 15.81 12.62 2.69
C ALA A 227 17.10 12.93 1.94
N GLY A 228 18.16 13.30 2.66
CA GLY A 228 19.49 13.54 2.08
C GLY A 228 20.18 12.31 1.48
N ARG A 229 19.74 11.10 1.89
CA ARG A 229 20.22 9.84 1.31
C ARG A 229 19.51 9.48 0.01
N GLU A 230 18.36 10.07 -0.28
CA GLU A 230 17.65 9.90 -1.54
C GLU A 230 18.38 10.67 -2.65
N ALA A 231 18.53 10.08 -3.86
CA ALA A 231 19.25 10.72 -4.97
C ALA A 231 18.62 12.06 -5.40
N PHE A 232 17.30 12.21 -5.21
CA PHE A 232 16.60 13.47 -5.46
C PHE A 232 16.68 14.47 -4.29
N GLY A 233 17.36 14.13 -3.18
CA GLY A 233 17.47 14.98 -1.99
C GLY A 233 16.14 15.24 -1.29
N ARG A 234 15.12 14.45 -1.56
CA ARG A 234 13.78 14.57 -0.95
C ARG A 234 13.10 13.21 -0.79
N ALA A 235 12.18 13.15 0.14
CA ALA A 235 11.26 12.02 0.22
C ALA A 235 10.27 12.01 -0.97
N ALA A 236 9.73 10.82 -1.27
CA ALA A 236 8.65 10.69 -2.23
C ALA A 236 7.35 11.30 -1.69
N HIS A 237 6.54 11.88 -2.56
CA HIS A 237 5.16 12.19 -2.24
C HIS A 237 4.31 10.90 -2.28
N PRO A 238 3.29 10.76 -1.42
CA PRO A 238 2.42 9.58 -1.43
C PRO A 238 1.81 9.25 -2.79
N TRP A 239 1.51 10.26 -3.61
CA TRP A 239 0.96 10.07 -4.95
C TRP A 239 1.98 9.50 -5.94
N GLU A 240 3.31 9.69 -5.74
CA GLU A 240 4.34 9.05 -6.58
C GLU A 240 4.33 7.54 -6.37
N VAL A 241 4.14 7.09 -5.12
CA VAL A 241 3.95 5.66 -4.81
C VAL A 241 2.62 5.15 -5.36
N ALA A 242 1.55 5.93 -5.22
CA ALA A 242 0.22 5.57 -5.72
C ALA A 242 0.21 5.34 -7.23
N ASN A 243 0.95 6.11 -8.02
CA ASN A 243 1.08 5.91 -9.46
C ASN A 243 1.62 4.52 -9.83
N VAL A 244 2.65 4.04 -9.10
CA VAL A 244 3.22 2.71 -9.34
C VAL A 244 2.25 1.61 -8.92
N ILE A 245 1.52 1.81 -7.80
CA ILE A 245 0.47 0.88 -7.36
C ILE A 245 -0.63 0.77 -8.43
N VAL A 246 -1.12 1.90 -8.95
CA VAL A 246 -2.15 1.94 -9.99
C VAL A 246 -1.66 1.30 -11.28
N PHE A 247 -0.41 1.56 -11.69
CA PHE A 247 0.20 0.87 -12.84
C PHE A 247 0.17 -0.65 -12.64
N LEU A 248 0.61 -1.17 -11.49
CA LEU A 248 0.60 -2.61 -11.19
C LEU A 248 -0.82 -3.19 -11.10
N ALA A 249 -1.80 -2.41 -10.67
CA ALA A 249 -3.21 -2.79 -10.63
C ALA A 249 -3.87 -2.81 -12.01
N SER A 250 -3.38 -2.03 -12.96
CA SER A 250 -3.92 -1.86 -14.31
C SER A 250 -3.50 -2.96 -15.28
N ASP A 251 -4.15 -3.00 -16.44
CA ASP A 251 -3.83 -3.95 -17.52
C ASP A 251 -2.49 -3.62 -18.21
N TYR A 252 -1.90 -2.43 -17.97
CA TYR A 252 -0.53 -2.09 -18.41
C TYR A 252 0.54 -2.99 -17.78
N ALA A 253 0.25 -3.60 -16.62
CA ALA A 253 1.12 -4.55 -15.94
C ALA A 253 0.72 -6.02 -16.22
N SER A 254 0.07 -6.31 -17.35
CA SER A 254 -0.52 -7.63 -17.67
C SER A 254 0.46 -8.80 -17.64
N TYR A 255 1.75 -8.57 -17.85
CA TYR A 255 2.81 -9.59 -17.80
C TYR A 255 3.63 -9.58 -16.49
N LEU A 256 3.26 -8.74 -15.51
CA LEU A 256 3.96 -8.64 -14.24
C LEU A 256 3.19 -9.39 -13.15
N THR A 257 3.80 -10.44 -12.58
CA THR A 257 3.32 -11.13 -11.39
C THR A 257 4.49 -11.68 -10.58
N GLY A 258 4.40 -11.63 -9.26
CA GLY A 258 5.47 -12.01 -8.34
C GLY A 258 6.55 -10.94 -8.15
N GLU A 259 6.38 -9.76 -8.74
CA GLU A 259 7.36 -8.69 -8.71
C GLU A 259 7.23 -7.81 -7.48
N VAL A 260 8.39 -7.32 -7.01
CA VAL A 260 8.49 -6.30 -5.97
C VAL A 260 9.21 -5.10 -6.57
N ILE A 261 8.46 -4.05 -6.88
CA ILE A 261 8.98 -2.86 -7.54
C ILE A 261 9.46 -1.84 -6.51
N SER A 262 10.74 -1.50 -6.54
CA SER A 262 11.27 -0.40 -5.72
C SER A 262 10.69 0.94 -6.17
N VAL A 263 10.11 1.69 -5.23
CA VAL A 263 9.67 3.08 -5.43
C VAL A 263 10.57 3.97 -4.60
N SER A 264 11.80 4.12 -5.08
CA SER A 264 12.89 4.78 -4.37
C SER A 264 13.80 5.47 -5.36
N SER A 265 14.39 6.58 -4.98
CA SER A 265 15.49 7.22 -5.70
C SER A 265 16.87 6.77 -5.20
N GLN A 266 16.91 5.75 -4.35
CA GLN A 266 18.14 5.06 -3.93
C GLN A 266 18.20 3.67 -4.57
N HIS A 267 19.39 3.05 -4.58
CA HIS A 267 19.47 1.61 -4.84
C HIS A 267 18.91 0.82 -3.67
N PRO A 268 18.14 -0.26 -3.91
CA PRO A 268 17.65 -1.16 -2.88
C PRO A 268 18.77 -1.89 -2.13
#